data_6da4cda27e171684a478a224d392497e
#
_entry.id   6da4cda27e171684a478a224d392497e
#
_cell.length_a   1.000
_cell.length_b   1.000
_cell.length_c   1.000
_cell.angle_alpha   90.00
_cell.angle_beta   90.00
_cell.angle_gamma   90.00
#
_symmetry.space_group_name_H-M   'P 1'
#
loop_
_entity.id
_entity.type
_entity.pdbx_description
1 polymer ?
#
loop_
_entity_poly.entity_id
_entity_poly.type
_entity_poly.pdbx_seq_one_letter_code
_entity_poly.pdbx_strand_id
1 'polypeptide(L)'
;FLEVLGIAILFPIVKILTTEEIPFKEIIPLNEENFLSAFAILLFVIFIFKNLLLIYLNYWQYKFLGNVQLDLASKLISNYLKMPYKYFLSSNTAVMVKNIDESQNFTTYLNAILNIILEIIIILAILILLIKVNFFFTALATFITLTISLIFYFSTKLKLVRWSKERMSLGR
;
A
#
# COMPACT_ATOMS: atom_id res chain seq x y z
N PHE A 1 0.11 -8.65 -4.78
CA PHE A 1 0.52 -9.88 -5.48
C PHE A 1 2.05 -10.01 -5.58
N LEU A 2 2.75 -8.97 -6.03
CA LEU A 2 4.21 -8.96 -6.15
C LEU A 2 4.95 -9.09 -4.81
N GLU A 3 4.39 -8.58 -3.72
CA GLU A 3 4.93 -8.76 -2.36
C GLU A 3 4.79 -10.20 -1.87
N VAL A 4 3.66 -10.83 -2.16
CA VAL A 4 3.44 -12.26 -1.85
C VAL A 4 4.42 -13.14 -2.59
N LEU A 5 4.69 -12.84 -3.87
CA LEU A 5 5.75 -13.51 -4.64
C LEU A 5 7.13 -13.34 -4.01
N GLY A 6 7.44 -12.13 -3.50
CA GLY A 6 8.70 -11.88 -2.79
C GLY A 6 8.87 -12.74 -1.55
N ILE A 7 7.80 -12.94 -0.77
CA ILE A 7 7.80 -13.81 0.41
C ILE A 7 7.87 -15.29 0.00
N ALA A 8 7.11 -15.69 -1.02
CA ALA A 8 7.11 -17.06 -1.51
C ALA A 8 8.49 -17.53 -2.05
N ILE A 9 9.27 -16.59 -2.60
CA ILE A 9 10.64 -16.84 -3.07
C ILE A 9 11.61 -17.11 -1.91
N LEU A 10 11.35 -16.57 -0.70
CA LEU A 10 12.19 -16.85 0.48
C LEU A 10 12.02 -18.29 0.99
N PHE A 11 10.86 -18.90 0.75
CA PHE A 11 10.58 -20.26 1.24
C PHE A 11 11.57 -21.33 0.74
N PRO A 12 11.92 -21.42 -0.55
CA PRO A 12 12.95 -22.32 -1.03
C PRO A 12 14.33 -22.06 -0.40
N ILE A 13 14.69 -20.79 -0.14
CA ILE A 13 15.97 -20.43 0.49
C ILE A 13 16.03 -20.99 1.91
N VAL A 14 14.97 -20.78 2.68
CA VAL A 14 14.88 -21.30 4.05
C VAL A 14 14.95 -22.83 4.03
N LYS A 15 14.31 -23.49 3.08
CA LYS A 15 14.35 -24.95 2.95
C LYS A 15 15.77 -25.47 2.62
N ILE A 16 16.50 -24.81 1.74
CA ILE A 16 17.91 -25.15 1.42
C ILE A 16 18.80 -25.01 2.66
N LEU A 17 18.61 -23.95 3.45
CA LEU A 17 19.41 -23.68 4.63
C LEU A 17 19.09 -24.59 5.81
N THR A 18 17.87 -25.15 5.89
CA THR A 18 17.44 -25.95 7.04
C THR A 18 17.54 -27.46 6.82
N THR A 19 17.40 -27.94 5.58
CA THR A 19 17.22 -29.37 5.30
C THR A 19 18.35 -29.98 4.47
N GLU A 20 19.31 -29.17 4.00
CA GLU A 20 20.36 -29.61 3.04
C GLU A 20 19.80 -30.27 1.75
N GLU A 21 18.49 -30.38 1.63
CA GLU A 21 17.82 -30.87 0.44
C GLU A 21 17.68 -29.72 -0.57
N ILE A 22 18.35 -29.82 -1.68
CA ILE A 22 18.26 -28.83 -2.77
C ILE A 22 16.96 -29.10 -3.54
N PRO A 23 15.92 -28.24 -3.43
CA PRO A 23 14.72 -28.39 -4.22
C PRO A 23 15.09 -28.20 -5.70
N PHE A 24 14.59 -29.06 -6.58
CA PHE A 24 14.85 -29.05 -8.03
C PHE A 24 16.21 -29.61 -8.50
N LYS A 25 16.95 -30.34 -7.65
CA LYS A 25 18.21 -31.00 -8.05
C LYS A 25 18.01 -31.96 -9.24
N GLU A 26 16.84 -32.56 -9.38
CA GLU A 26 16.49 -33.46 -10.49
C GLU A 26 16.29 -32.75 -11.83
N ILE A 27 16.03 -31.45 -11.83
CA ILE A 27 15.70 -30.66 -13.03
C ILE A 27 16.95 -30.00 -13.63
N ILE A 28 17.97 -29.70 -12.82
CA ILE A 28 19.15 -28.95 -13.24
C ILE A 28 20.41 -29.71 -12.77
N PRO A 29 21.15 -30.40 -13.67
CA PRO A 29 22.35 -31.14 -13.31
C PRO A 29 23.57 -30.18 -13.19
N LEU A 30 23.59 -29.34 -12.19
CA LEU A 30 24.71 -28.46 -11.85
C LEU A 30 25.42 -28.97 -10.59
N ASN A 31 26.74 -28.70 -10.49
CA ASN A 31 27.52 -28.92 -9.28
C ASN A 31 26.94 -28.06 -8.16
N GLU A 32 26.98 -28.55 -6.91
CA GLU A 32 26.30 -27.91 -5.75
C GLU A 32 26.70 -26.44 -5.54
N GLU A 33 27.96 -26.08 -5.71
CA GLU A 33 28.43 -24.68 -5.63
C GLU A 33 27.89 -23.79 -6.76
N ASN A 34 27.85 -24.30 -7.98
CA ASN A 34 27.33 -23.58 -9.14
C ASN A 34 25.81 -23.45 -9.10
N PHE A 35 25.11 -24.41 -8.50
CA PHE A 35 23.66 -24.36 -8.31
C PHE A 35 23.26 -23.25 -7.32
N LEU A 36 23.94 -23.16 -6.18
CA LEU A 36 23.67 -22.11 -5.18
C LEU A 36 23.87 -20.71 -5.73
N SER A 37 24.99 -20.51 -6.47
CA SER A 37 25.28 -19.19 -7.08
C SER A 37 24.30 -18.84 -8.19
N ALA A 38 23.96 -19.78 -9.08
CA ALA A 38 22.97 -19.56 -10.13
C ALA A 38 21.58 -19.28 -9.57
N PHE A 39 21.18 -19.99 -8.51
CA PHE A 39 19.91 -19.77 -7.82
C PHE A 39 19.85 -18.41 -7.14
N ALA A 40 20.92 -17.98 -6.47
CA ALA A 40 21.02 -16.66 -5.86
C ALA A 40 20.91 -15.52 -6.90
N ILE A 41 21.57 -15.68 -8.06
CA ILE A 41 21.48 -14.73 -9.16
C ILE A 41 20.06 -14.67 -9.71
N LEU A 42 19.41 -15.82 -9.92
CA LEU A 42 18.03 -15.89 -10.39
C LEU A 42 17.08 -15.13 -9.43
N LEU A 43 17.22 -15.39 -8.12
CA LEU A 43 16.43 -14.68 -7.10
C LEU A 43 16.66 -13.19 -7.12
N PHE A 44 17.90 -12.75 -7.26
CA PHE A 44 18.25 -11.34 -7.34
C PHE A 44 17.62 -10.68 -8.58
N VAL A 45 17.64 -11.34 -9.73
CA VAL A 45 16.99 -10.85 -10.96
C VAL A 45 15.47 -10.75 -10.78
N ILE A 46 14.84 -11.77 -10.19
CA ILE A 46 13.39 -11.75 -9.91
C ILE A 46 13.05 -10.60 -8.94
N PHE A 47 13.89 -10.39 -7.93
CA PHE A 47 13.69 -9.31 -6.96
C PHE A 47 13.80 -7.91 -7.61
N ILE A 48 14.79 -7.70 -8.47
CA ILE A 48 14.91 -6.46 -9.25
C ILE A 48 13.70 -6.26 -10.15
N PHE A 49 13.30 -7.29 -10.91
CA PHE A 49 12.16 -7.21 -11.81
C PHE A 49 10.87 -6.90 -11.06
N LYS A 50 10.64 -7.51 -9.89
CA LYS A 50 9.54 -7.19 -8.99
C LYS A 50 9.53 -5.71 -8.61
N ASN A 51 10.67 -5.16 -8.18
CA ASN A 51 10.74 -3.77 -7.76
C ASN A 51 10.52 -2.79 -8.92
N LEU A 52 11.03 -3.09 -10.10
CA LEU A 52 10.77 -2.29 -11.30
C LEU A 52 9.27 -2.28 -11.66
N LEU A 53 8.60 -3.43 -11.57
CA LEU A 53 7.15 -3.49 -11.76
C LEU A 53 6.38 -2.67 -10.73
N LEU A 54 6.79 -2.70 -9.46
CA LEU A 54 6.17 -1.87 -8.41
C LEU A 54 6.33 -0.37 -8.70
N ILE A 55 7.51 0.06 -9.11
CA ILE A 55 7.76 1.45 -9.49
C ILE A 55 6.86 1.85 -10.67
N TYR A 56 6.75 0.99 -11.68
CA TYR A 56 5.90 1.24 -12.84
C TYR A 56 4.42 1.35 -12.47
N LEU A 57 3.90 0.45 -11.61
CA LEU A 57 2.52 0.48 -11.14
C LEU A 57 2.24 1.74 -10.29
N ASN A 58 3.15 2.10 -9.39
CA ASN A 58 3.03 3.33 -8.61
C ASN A 58 3.03 4.58 -9.49
N TYR A 59 3.89 4.63 -10.50
CA TYR A 59 3.89 5.73 -11.48
C TYR A 59 2.52 5.86 -12.18
N TRP A 60 1.93 4.76 -12.61
CA TRP A 60 0.60 4.74 -13.22
C TRP A 60 -0.49 5.22 -12.26
N GLN A 61 -0.44 4.77 -11.01
CA GLN A 61 -1.39 5.17 -9.96
C GLN A 61 -1.30 6.69 -9.71
N TYR A 62 -0.11 7.23 -9.52
CA TYR A 62 0.08 8.67 -9.31
C TYR A 62 -0.32 9.50 -10.53
N LYS A 63 -0.03 9.03 -11.72
CA LYS A 63 -0.47 9.69 -12.96
C LYS A 63 -2.00 9.71 -13.07
N PHE A 64 -2.66 8.61 -12.76
CA PHE A 64 -4.13 8.55 -12.74
C PHE A 64 -4.70 9.55 -11.73
N LEU A 65 -4.21 9.55 -10.50
CA LEU A 65 -4.66 10.46 -9.45
C LEU A 65 -4.43 11.93 -9.82
N GLY A 66 -3.28 12.24 -10.41
CA GLY A 66 -2.98 13.59 -10.91
C GLY A 66 -3.96 14.04 -12.00
N ASN A 67 -4.31 13.17 -12.94
CA ASN A 67 -5.29 13.48 -13.97
C ASN A 67 -6.69 13.72 -13.36
N VAL A 68 -7.10 12.92 -12.38
CA VAL A 68 -8.38 13.14 -11.67
C VAL A 68 -8.38 14.47 -10.94
N GLN A 69 -7.29 14.84 -10.28
CA GLN A 69 -7.15 16.13 -9.60
C GLN A 69 -7.26 17.31 -10.57
N LEU A 70 -6.55 17.24 -11.69
CA LEU A 70 -6.59 18.28 -12.72
C LEU A 70 -7.98 18.42 -13.35
N ASP A 71 -8.66 17.31 -13.61
CA ASP A 71 -10.03 17.32 -14.17
C ASP A 71 -11.01 17.96 -13.19
N LEU A 72 -10.95 17.59 -11.90
CA LEU A 72 -11.79 18.18 -10.86
C LEU A 72 -11.51 19.70 -10.70
N ALA A 73 -10.26 20.10 -10.57
CA ALA A 73 -9.89 21.49 -10.41
C ALA A 73 -10.31 22.32 -11.63
N SER A 74 -10.09 21.81 -12.84
CA SER A 74 -10.48 22.46 -14.09
C SER A 74 -12.00 22.64 -14.21
N LYS A 75 -12.78 21.62 -13.84
CA LYS A 75 -14.25 21.68 -13.82
C LYS A 75 -14.76 22.70 -12.79
N LEU A 76 -14.16 22.75 -11.61
CA LEU A 76 -14.52 23.74 -10.59
C LEU A 76 -14.24 25.15 -11.08
N ILE A 77 -13.05 25.40 -11.61
CA ILE A 77 -12.69 26.72 -12.16
C ILE A 77 -13.62 27.11 -13.31
N SER A 78 -13.86 26.20 -14.27
CA SER A 78 -14.76 26.45 -15.39
C SER A 78 -16.18 26.77 -14.93
N ASN A 79 -16.69 26.08 -13.92
CA ASN A 79 -18.00 26.34 -13.35
C ASN A 79 -18.05 27.72 -12.67
N TYR A 80 -17.03 28.09 -11.89
CA TYR A 80 -16.94 29.40 -11.28
C TYR A 80 -16.93 30.53 -12.34
N LEU A 81 -16.13 30.38 -13.40
CA LEU A 81 -16.07 31.38 -14.48
C LEU A 81 -17.40 31.60 -15.23
N LYS A 82 -18.28 30.58 -15.22
CA LYS A 82 -19.62 30.66 -15.82
C LYS A 82 -20.68 31.26 -14.90
N MET A 83 -20.36 31.50 -13.62
CA MET A 83 -21.31 32.07 -12.69
C MET A 83 -21.56 33.57 -12.95
N PRO A 84 -22.80 34.07 -12.73
CA PRO A 84 -23.10 35.47 -12.93
C PRO A 84 -22.32 36.37 -11.95
N TYR A 85 -21.96 37.58 -12.37
CA TYR A 85 -21.17 38.55 -11.58
C TYR A 85 -21.74 38.81 -10.20
N LYS A 86 -23.05 38.78 -10.05
CA LYS A 86 -23.74 38.92 -8.76
C LYS A 86 -23.28 37.86 -7.71
N TYR A 87 -22.93 36.67 -8.16
CA TYR A 87 -22.41 35.62 -7.30
C TYR A 87 -21.05 35.97 -6.69
N PHE A 88 -20.17 36.60 -7.49
CA PHE A 88 -18.85 37.03 -7.02
C PHE A 88 -18.92 38.22 -6.02
N LEU A 89 -19.94 39.06 -6.13
CA LEU A 89 -20.16 40.16 -5.19
C LEU A 89 -20.65 39.64 -3.82
N SER A 90 -21.37 38.56 -3.79
CA SER A 90 -21.95 37.97 -2.56
C SER A 90 -21.13 36.84 -1.95
N SER A 91 -20.21 36.25 -2.69
CA SER A 91 -19.40 35.13 -2.23
C SER A 91 -17.95 35.53 -1.93
N ASN A 92 -17.38 34.89 -0.89
CA ASN A 92 -16.00 35.13 -0.52
C ASN A 92 -15.08 34.34 -1.47
N THR A 93 -14.21 35.04 -2.22
CA THR A 93 -13.23 34.43 -3.15
C THR A 93 -12.33 33.40 -2.45
N ALA A 94 -12.05 33.59 -1.16
CA ALA A 94 -11.27 32.64 -0.38
C ALA A 94 -11.95 31.27 -0.28
N VAL A 95 -13.29 31.22 -0.26
CA VAL A 95 -14.04 29.94 -0.26
C VAL A 95 -13.88 29.22 -1.60
N MET A 96 -13.88 29.97 -2.70
CA MET A 96 -13.68 29.37 -4.03
C MET A 96 -12.29 28.75 -4.18
N VAL A 97 -11.25 29.46 -3.72
CA VAL A 97 -9.87 28.95 -3.72
C VAL A 97 -9.79 27.71 -2.81
N LYS A 98 -10.37 27.77 -1.61
CA LYS A 98 -10.43 26.63 -0.70
C LYS A 98 -11.08 25.41 -1.33
N ASN A 99 -12.18 25.57 -2.06
CA ASN A 99 -12.86 24.45 -2.73
C ASN A 99 -11.99 23.81 -3.83
N ILE A 100 -11.16 24.61 -4.51
CA ILE A 100 -10.18 24.10 -5.46
C ILE A 100 -9.10 23.30 -4.75
N ASP A 101 -8.59 23.78 -3.61
CA ASP A 101 -7.61 23.07 -2.78
C ASP A 101 -8.19 21.78 -2.20
N GLU A 102 -9.49 21.75 -1.89
CA GLU A 102 -10.19 20.53 -1.43
C GLU A 102 -10.23 19.42 -2.49
N SER A 103 -10.09 19.76 -3.78
CA SER A 103 -9.93 18.75 -4.84
C SER A 103 -8.65 17.91 -4.64
N GLN A 104 -7.61 18.50 -4.08
CA GLN A 104 -6.37 17.80 -3.71
C GLN A 104 -6.59 16.84 -2.53
N ASN A 105 -7.35 17.30 -1.52
CA ASN A 105 -7.72 16.44 -0.40
C ASN A 105 -8.52 15.22 -0.87
N PHE A 106 -9.47 15.42 -1.79
CA PHE A 106 -10.24 14.33 -2.38
C PHE A 106 -9.35 13.27 -3.06
N THR A 107 -8.36 13.72 -3.84
CA THR A 107 -7.42 12.80 -4.50
C THR A 107 -6.54 12.06 -3.50
N THR A 108 -6.18 12.71 -2.40
CA THR A 108 -5.44 12.08 -1.29
C THR A 108 -6.28 11.00 -0.60
N TYR A 109 -7.56 11.25 -0.35
CA TYR A 109 -8.48 10.23 0.18
C TYR A 109 -8.68 9.08 -0.79
N LEU A 110 -8.84 9.38 -2.08
CA LEU A 110 -8.96 8.34 -3.12
C LEU A 110 -7.72 7.46 -3.16
N ASN A 111 -6.52 8.06 -3.09
CA ASN A 111 -5.27 7.31 -3.00
C ASN A 111 -5.21 6.41 -1.76
N ALA A 112 -5.62 6.92 -0.61
CA ALA A 112 -5.66 6.13 0.63
C ALA A 112 -6.61 4.94 0.52
N ILE A 113 -7.79 5.11 -0.09
CA ILE A 113 -8.75 4.03 -0.31
C ILE A 113 -8.18 2.97 -1.25
N LEU A 114 -7.56 3.39 -2.36
CA LEU A 114 -6.91 2.45 -3.30
C LEU A 114 -5.80 1.64 -2.61
N ASN A 115 -4.98 2.28 -1.80
CA ASN A 115 -3.92 1.59 -1.05
C ASN A 115 -4.49 0.59 -0.05
N ILE A 116 -5.54 0.95 0.70
CA ILE A 116 -6.21 0.03 1.63
C ILE A 116 -6.74 -1.20 0.89
N ILE A 117 -7.37 -1.02 -0.26
CA ILE A 117 -7.88 -2.15 -1.07
C ILE A 117 -6.72 -3.06 -1.50
N LEU A 118 -5.61 -2.48 -1.98
CA LEU A 118 -4.43 -3.24 -2.36
C LEU A 118 -3.84 -4.01 -1.18
N GLU A 119 -3.71 -3.39 -0.01
CA GLU A 119 -3.21 -4.03 1.20
C GLU A 119 -4.08 -5.19 1.66
N ILE A 120 -5.41 -5.04 1.61
CA ILE A 120 -6.35 -6.12 1.94
C ILE A 120 -6.14 -7.33 1.00
N ILE A 121 -6.00 -7.09 -0.30
CA ILE A 121 -5.74 -8.15 -1.29
C ILE A 121 -4.42 -8.86 -0.99
N ILE A 122 -3.38 -8.12 -0.65
CA ILE A 122 -2.07 -8.67 -0.30
C ILE A 122 -2.16 -9.52 0.97
N ILE A 123 -2.80 -9.01 2.01
CA ILE A 123 -2.99 -9.75 3.29
C ILE A 123 -3.73 -11.06 3.04
N LEU A 124 -4.83 -11.03 2.28
CA LEU A 124 -5.59 -12.23 1.95
C LEU A 124 -4.74 -13.26 1.18
N ALA A 125 -3.96 -12.81 0.20
CA ALA A 125 -3.08 -13.69 -0.57
C ALA A 125 -1.99 -14.34 0.31
N ILE A 126 -1.39 -13.58 1.23
CA ILE A 126 -0.40 -14.10 2.19
C ILE A 126 -1.06 -15.10 3.14
N LEU A 127 -2.25 -14.80 3.67
CA LEU A 127 -2.97 -15.71 4.56
C LEU A 127 -3.29 -17.05 3.88
N ILE A 128 -3.77 -17.01 2.63
CA ILE A 128 -4.06 -18.22 1.86
C ILE A 128 -2.78 -19.07 1.67
N LEU A 129 -1.66 -18.42 1.38
CA LEU A 129 -0.37 -19.11 1.23
C LEU A 129 0.09 -19.74 2.53
N LEU A 130 0.04 -19.02 3.65
CA LEU A 130 0.47 -19.49 4.96
C LEU A 130 -0.42 -20.63 5.49
N ILE A 131 -1.73 -20.55 5.25
CA ILE A 131 -2.67 -21.63 5.63
C ILE A 131 -2.32 -22.94 4.92
N LYS A 132 -1.89 -22.89 3.66
CA LYS A 132 -1.45 -24.07 2.91
C LYS A 132 -0.17 -24.69 3.48
N VAL A 133 0.71 -23.87 4.07
CA VAL A 133 1.97 -24.36 4.67
C VAL A 133 1.71 -25.00 6.04
N ASN A 134 1.05 -24.30 6.94
CA ASN A 134 0.69 -24.83 8.26
C ASN A 134 -0.45 -24.01 8.88
N PHE A 135 -1.62 -24.61 8.96
CA PHE A 135 -2.82 -23.97 9.49
C PHE A 135 -2.67 -23.52 10.95
N PHE A 136 -2.09 -24.36 11.81
CA PHE A 136 -2.01 -24.09 13.25
C PHE A 136 -1.11 -22.89 13.56
N PHE A 137 0.11 -22.86 12.99
CA PHE A 137 1.02 -21.74 13.20
C PHE A 137 0.49 -20.45 12.57
N THR A 138 -0.20 -20.52 11.43
CA THR A 138 -0.82 -19.35 10.80
C THR A 138 -1.95 -18.78 11.65
N ALA A 139 -2.81 -19.64 12.22
CA ALA A 139 -3.88 -19.20 13.10
C ALA A 139 -3.33 -18.52 14.36
N LEU A 140 -2.29 -19.09 14.97
CA LEU A 140 -1.62 -18.53 16.15
C LEU A 140 -0.99 -17.16 15.83
N ALA A 141 -0.23 -17.05 14.73
CA ALA A 141 0.41 -15.81 14.31
C ALA A 141 -0.64 -14.72 14.00
N THR A 142 -1.71 -15.09 13.31
CA THR A 142 -2.82 -14.16 12.98
C THR A 142 -3.51 -13.65 14.25
N PHE A 143 -3.76 -14.55 15.21
CA PHE A 143 -4.37 -14.18 16.50
C PHE A 143 -3.48 -13.19 17.29
N ILE A 144 -2.17 -13.46 17.38
CA ILE A 144 -1.22 -12.57 18.04
C ILE A 144 -1.21 -11.19 17.36
N THR A 145 -1.12 -11.16 16.03
CA THR A 145 -1.08 -9.92 15.25
C THR A 145 -2.36 -9.09 15.43
N LEU A 146 -3.53 -9.72 15.41
CA LEU A 146 -4.81 -9.07 15.67
C LEU A 146 -4.88 -8.50 17.09
N THR A 147 -4.41 -9.24 18.09
CA THR A 147 -4.41 -8.78 19.48
C THR A 147 -3.53 -7.54 19.65
N ILE A 148 -2.30 -7.56 19.12
CA ILE A 148 -1.39 -6.42 19.16
C ILE A 148 -2.01 -5.20 18.43
N SER A 149 -2.63 -5.41 17.27
CA SER A 149 -3.28 -4.36 16.48
C SER A 149 -4.44 -3.72 17.24
N LEU A 150 -5.26 -4.51 17.95
CA LEU A 150 -6.34 -4.01 18.79
C LEU A 150 -5.83 -3.18 19.96
N ILE A 151 -4.80 -3.65 20.67
CA ILE A 151 -4.18 -2.89 21.77
C ILE A 151 -3.65 -1.55 21.25
N PHE A 152 -2.96 -1.55 20.11
CA PHE A 152 -2.44 -0.33 19.50
C PHE A 152 -3.56 0.63 19.09
N TYR A 153 -4.64 0.12 18.47
CA TYR A 153 -5.80 0.92 18.08
C TYR A 153 -6.43 1.62 19.29
N PHE A 154 -6.71 0.90 20.37
CA PHE A 154 -7.31 1.50 21.56
C PHE A 154 -6.38 2.52 22.23
N SER A 155 -5.09 2.24 22.32
CA SER A 155 -4.10 3.15 22.89
C SER A 155 -3.97 4.45 22.07
N THR A 156 -3.98 4.34 20.73
CA THR A 156 -3.85 5.49 19.84
C THR A 156 -5.12 6.32 19.80
N LYS A 157 -6.30 5.69 19.78
CA LYS A 157 -7.59 6.38 19.79
C LYS A 157 -7.74 7.29 21.01
N LEU A 158 -7.35 6.82 22.19
CA LEU A 158 -7.42 7.61 23.43
C LEU A 158 -6.50 8.84 23.38
N LYS A 159 -5.30 8.71 22.83
CA LYS A 159 -4.35 9.82 22.66
C LYS A 159 -4.85 10.84 21.64
N LEU A 160 -5.34 10.37 20.48
CA LEU A 160 -5.85 11.26 19.42
C LEU A 160 -7.04 12.10 19.86
N VAL A 161 -7.99 11.50 20.60
CA VAL A 161 -9.14 12.23 21.14
C VAL A 161 -8.67 13.32 22.12
N ARG A 162 -7.69 13.04 22.97
CA ARG A 162 -7.12 14.01 23.91
C ARG A 162 -6.45 15.17 23.18
N TRP A 163 -5.59 14.90 22.21
CA TRP A 163 -4.89 15.93 21.42
C TRP A 163 -5.83 16.76 20.53
N SER A 164 -6.88 16.14 19.99
CA SER A 164 -7.91 16.87 19.24
C SER A 164 -8.63 17.90 20.11
N LYS A 165 -8.94 17.54 21.35
CA LYS A 165 -9.56 18.49 22.32
C LYS A 165 -8.61 19.63 22.70
N GLU A 166 -7.33 19.34 22.92
CA GLU A 166 -6.33 20.37 23.24
C GLU A 166 -6.14 21.35 22.06
N ARG A 167 -6.09 20.88 20.81
CA ARG A 167 -6.01 21.77 19.64
C ARG A 167 -7.23 22.65 19.49
N MET A 168 -8.43 22.14 19.75
CA MET A 168 -9.65 22.96 19.72
C MET A 168 -9.71 24.01 20.83
N SER A 169 -9.07 23.78 21.95
CA SER A 169 -9.00 24.74 23.06
C SER A 169 -7.94 25.83 22.83
N LEU A 170 -6.88 25.54 22.09
CA LEU A 170 -5.80 26.49 21.75
C LEU A 170 -6.12 27.35 20.50
N GLY A 171 -7.11 26.97 19.71
CA GLY A 171 -7.55 27.69 18.51
C GLY A 171 -8.71 28.67 18.73
N ARG A 172 -9.04 28.96 19.98
CA ARG A 172 -9.91 30.04 20.42
C ARG A 172 -9.09 31.10 21.13
#